data_62fc3b385b2076d0d06752106d1d71a8
#
_entry.id   62fc3b385b2076d0d06752106d1d71a8
#
_cell.length_a   1.000
_cell.length_b   1.000
_cell.length_c   1.000
_cell.angle_alpha   90.00
_cell.angle_beta   90.00
_cell.angle_gamma   90.00
#
_symmetry.space_group_name_H-M   'P 1'
#
loop_
_entity.id
_entity.type
_entity.pdbx_description
1 polymer ?
#
loop_
_entity_poly.entity_id
_entity_poly.type
_entity_poly.pdbx_seq_one_letter_code
_entity_poly.pdbx_strand_id
1 'polypeptide(L)'
;MAGFMADDVGGQEGAAGVGPAGRGDAARAVTDLFRDHHLELVRLALVMVGDQATAEDVVQDAFERLHRGWRGLRQPSSSLAYVRSSVLNGCRSVHRRAAVARKHVPELAGSADTTSPDAASAADDRGEMTAALRSLPRRQREVLVLRYYLDLDVAEIAGTLRISPSAVRATNTRGLAALAKALGED
;
A
#
# COMPACT_ATOMS: atom_id res chain seq x y z
N MET A 1 45.86 20.03 58.74
CA MET A 1 45.06 21.25 58.55
C MET A 1 44.26 21.12 57.27
N ALA A 2 42.95 21.20 57.43
CA ALA A 2 41.88 21.58 56.53
C ALA A 2 42.01 21.11 55.07
N GLY A 3 41.20 20.25 54.51
CA GLY A 3 39.75 20.11 54.59
C GLY A 3 39.07 21.03 53.63
N PHE A 4 38.70 20.55 52.45
CA PHE A 4 37.56 21.15 51.74
C PHE A 4 36.91 20.09 50.81
N MET A 5 35.73 19.70 51.21
CA MET A 5 34.79 18.95 50.37
C MET A 5 34.29 19.89 49.25
N ALA A 6 34.18 19.38 48.06
CA ALA A 6 33.39 19.95 47.00
C ALA A 6 32.45 18.87 46.48
N ASP A 7 31.15 19.12 46.62
CA ASP A 7 30.03 18.33 46.16
C ASP A 7 30.04 18.19 44.64
N ASP A 8 30.04 16.96 44.17
CA ASP A 8 29.77 16.58 42.79
C ASP A 8 28.28 16.37 42.61
N VAL A 9 27.59 17.35 42.01
CA VAL A 9 26.20 17.24 41.59
C VAL A 9 26.19 16.63 40.21
N GLY A 10 26.15 15.30 40.17
CA GLY A 10 25.91 14.54 38.95
C GLY A 10 24.52 14.77 38.36
N GLY A 11 24.43 15.59 37.32
CA GLY A 11 23.29 15.68 36.46
C GLY A 11 23.15 14.41 35.61
N GLN A 12 22.32 13.48 36.03
CA GLN A 12 21.87 12.40 35.17
C GLN A 12 20.78 12.97 34.23
N GLU A 13 21.19 13.37 33.04
CA GLU A 13 20.23 13.52 31.93
C GLU A 13 19.77 12.12 31.53
N GLY A 14 18.51 11.83 31.90
CA GLY A 14 17.85 10.61 31.57
C GLY A 14 17.66 10.44 30.06
N ALA A 15 18.45 9.54 29.47
CA ALA A 15 18.09 8.93 28.20
C ALA A 15 16.74 8.24 28.37
N ALA A 16 15.67 8.85 27.86
CA ALA A 16 14.36 8.22 27.77
C ALA A 16 14.48 6.99 26.86
N GLY A 17 14.74 5.85 27.46
CA GLY A 17 14.66 4.56 26.81
C GLY A 17 13.23 4.35 26.34
N VAL A 18 13.02 4.33 25.02
CA VAL A 18 11.79 3.87 24.39
C VAL A 18 11.67 2.39 24.73
N GLY A 19 10.95 2.10 25.83
CA GLY A 19 10.58 0.74 26.19
C GLY A 19 9.71 0.10 25.12
N PRO A 20 9.61 -1.23 25.03
CA PRO A 20 8.79 -1.91 24.05
C PRO A 20 7.35 -1.42 24.17
N ALA A 21 6.84 -0.81 23.12
CA ALA A 21 5.48 -0.27 23.04
C ALA A 21 4.47 -1.30 23.56
N GLY A 22 3.72 -0.90 24.60
CA GLY A 22 2.71 -1.76 25.21
C GLY A 22 1.61 -2.14 24.21
N ARG A 23 0.78 -3.15 24.52
CA ARG A 23 -0.37 -3.54 23.65
C ARG A 23 -1.29 -2.36 23.33
N GLY A 24 -1.45 -1.41 24.26
CA GLY A 24 -2.24 -0.19 24.08
C GLY A 24 -1.66 0.78 23.05
N ASP A 25 -0.34 0.93 23.03
CA ASP A 25 0.34 1.82 22.10
C ASP A 25 0.31 1.26 20.67
N ALA A 26 0.46 -0.06 20.54
CA ALA A 26 0.32 -0.75 19.25
C ALA A 26 -1.10 -0.58 18.67
N ALA A 27 -2.13 -0.78 19.48
CA ALA A 27 -3.51 -0.65 19.05
C ALA A 27 -3.84 0.80 18.61
N ARG A 28 -3.38 1.80 19.37
CA ARG A 28 -3.54 3.22 19.01
C ARG A 28 -2.84 3.54 17.70
N ALA A 29 -1.57 3.18 17.56
CA ALA A 29 -0.80 3.46 16.35
C ALA A 29 -1.42 2.81 15.10
N VAL A 30 -1.93 1.57 15.20
CA VAL A 30 -2.64 0.91 14.09
C VAL A 30 -3.97 1.61 13.79
N THR A 31 -4.71 2.05 14.82
CA THR A 31 -5.98 2.77 14.64
C THR A 31 -5.76 4.12 13.97
N ASP A 32 -4.75 4.87 14.36
CA ASP A 32 -4.42 6.16 13.77
C ASP A 32 -3.99 5.96 12.30
N LEU A 33 -3.12 5.00 12.03
CA LEU A 33 -2.71 4.66 10.67
C LEU A 33 -3.90 4.22 9.79
N PHE A 34 -4.84 3.47 10.35
CA PHE A 34 -6.07 3.08 9.66
C PHE A 34 -6.92 4.30 9.33
N ARG A 35 -7.18 5.18 10.31
CA ARG A 35 -7.97 6.39 10.12
C ARG A 35 -7.39 7.28 9.02
N ASP A 36 -6.08 7.46 9.03
CA ASP A 36 -5.40 8.37 8.12
C ASP A 36 -5.26 7.83 6.69
N HIS A 37 -5.13 6.51 6.52
CA HIS A 37 -4.76 5.90 5.23
C HIS A 37 -5.75 4.89 4.66
N HIS A 38 -6.82 4.52 5.39
CA HIS A 38 -7.75 3.48 4.94
C HIS A 38 -8.34 3.76 3.55
N LEU A 39 -8.90 4.97 3.33
CA LEU A 39 -9.55 5.31 2.06
C LEU A 39 -8.56 5.31 0.88
N GLU A 40 -7.35 5.83 1.11
CA GLU A 40 -6.27 5.83 0.11
C GLU A 40 -5.91 4.39 -0.30
N LEU A 41 -5.78 3.50 0.68
CA LEU A 41 -5.42 2.10 0.45
C LEU A 41 -6.56 1.29 -0.19
N VAL A 42 -7.82 1.58 0.14
CA VAL A 42 -8.98 0.96 -0.52
C VAL A 42 -9.03 1.37 -1.99
N ARG A 43 -8.82 2.66 -2.31
CA ARG A 43 -8.76 3.12 -3.71
C ARG A 43 -7.60 2.48 -4.47
N LEU A 44 -6.40 2.39 -3.84
CA LEU A 44 -5.28 1.64 -4.42
C LEU A 44 -5.69 0.19 -4.73
N ALA A 45 -6.28 -0.51 -3.77
CA ALA A 45 -6.69 -1.89 -3.94
C ALA A 45 -7.78 -2.02 -5.02
N LEU A 46 -8.76 -1.10 -5.07
CA LEU A 46 -9.83 -1.08 -6.06
C LEU A 46 -9.30 -0.97 -7.48
N VAL A 47 -8.33 -0.10 -7.74
CA VAL A 47 -7.65 -0.02 -9.06
C VAL A 47 -6.96 -1.33 -9.39
N MET A 48 -6.43 -2.05 -8.38
CA MET A 48 -5.73 -3.32 -8.59
C MET A 48 -6.68 -4.49 -8.85
N VAL A 49 -7.74 -4.67 -8.02
CA VAL A 49 -8.61 -5.87 -8.06
C VAL A 49 -9.91 -5.67 -8.81
N GLY A 50 -10.45 -4.44 -8.83
CA GLY A 50 -11.60 -4.07 -9.60
C GLY A 50 -12.95 -4.21 -8.92
N ASP A 51 -12.99 -4.75 -7.74
CA ASP A 51 -14.21 -4.96 -6.96
C ASP A 51 -14.05 -4.32 -5.57
N GLN A 52 -15.05 -3.53 -5.16
CA GLN A 52 -15.01 -2.75 -3.92
C GLN A 52 -14.92 -3.66 -2.70
N ALA A 53 -15.76 -4.69 -2.60
CA ALA A 53 -15.77 -5.59 -1.46
C ALA A 53 -14.43 -6.32 -1.31
N THR A 54 -13.88 -6.84 -2.41
CA THR A 54 -12.54 -7.46 -2.44
C THR A 54 -11.44 -6.47 -2.06
N ALA A 55 -11.55 -5.20 -2.47
CA ALA A 55 -10.58 -4.18 -2.12
C ALA A 55 -10.58 -3.88 -0.61
N GLU A 56 -11.75 -3.75 -0.01
CA GLU A 56 -11.93 -3.57 1.43
C GLU A 56 -11.40 -4.75 2.23
N ASP A 57 -11.72 -5.98 1.83
CA ASP A 57 -11.20 -7.21 2.45
C ASP A 57 -9.67 -7.27 2.43
N VAL A 58 -9.06 -6.93 1.30
CA VAL A 58 -7.59 -6.92 1.16
C VAL A 58 -6.96 -5.89 2.09
N VAL A 59 -7.56 -4.71 2.23
CA VAL A 59 -7.06 -3.65 3.11
C VAL A 59 -7.25 -4.04 4.57
N GLN A 60 -8.42 -4.55 4.95
CA GLN A 60 -8.68 -5.04 6.29
C GLN A 60 -7.67 -6.12 6.69
N ASP A 61 -7.48 -7.14 5.85
CA ASP A 61 -6.48 -8.19 6.02
C ASP A 61 -5.06 -7.64 6.23
N ALA A 62 -4.68 -6.57 5.53
CA ALA A 62 -3.37 -5.95 5.66
C ALA A 62 -3.18 -5.29 7.02
N PHE A 63 -4.20 -4.58 7.53
CA PHE A 63 -4.17 -3.97 8.85
C PHE A 63 -4.22 -5.00 9.98
N GLU A 64 -4.97 -6.09 9.82
CA GLU A 64 -4.96 -7.20 10.78
C GLU A 64 -3.58 -7.85 10.88
N ARG A 65 -2.89 -8.04 9.75
CA ARG A 65 -1.50 -8.54 9.74
C ARG A 65 -0.56 -7.58 10.42
N LEU A 66 -0.70 -6.27 10.18
CA LEU A 66 0.08 -5.25 10.87
C LEU A 66 -0.16 -5.33 12.38
N HIS A 67 -1.41 -5.38 12.82
CA HIS A 67 -1.76 -5.46 14.25
C HIS A 67 -1.16 -6.70 14.91
N ARG A 68 -1.29 -7.87 14.30
CA ARG A 68 -0.71 -9.12 14.79
C ARG A 68 0.83 -9.09 14.81
N GLY A 69 1.42 -8.47 13.80
CA GLY A 69 2.89 -8.40 13.61
C GLY A 69 3.57 -7.19 14.25
N TRP A 70 2.84 -6.29 14.91
CA TRP A 70 3.36 -5.01 15.41
C TRP A 70 4.64 -5.13 16.23
N ARG A 71 4.70 -6.13 17.13
CA ARG A 71 5.86 -6.38 17.99
C ARG A 71 7.12 -6.80 17.23
N GLY A 72 6.96 -7.32 16.04
CA GLY A 72 8.06 -7.72 15.15
C GLY A 72 8.50 -6.61 14.19
N LEU A 73 7.80 -5.47 14.16
CA LEU A 73 8.22 -4.34 13.34
C LEU A 73 9.49 -3.72 13.91
N ARG A 74 10.56 -3.75 13.11
CA ARG A 74 11.84 -3.18 13.50
C ARG A 74 11.80 -1.66 13.69
N GLN A 75 10.91 -0.98 12.96
CA GLN A 75 10.73 0.47 13.01
C GLN A 75 9.25 0.81 12.83
N PRO A 76 8.59 1.43 13.82
CA PRO A 76 7.21 1.90 13.70
C PRO A 76 6.98 2.87 12.53
N SER A 77 8.00 3.67 12.17
CA SER A 77 7.97 4.59 11.03
C SER A 77 7.83 3.90 9.66
N SER A 78 8.11 2.60 9.57
CA SER A 78 7.92 1.81 8.34
C SER A 78 6.56 1.10 8.26
N SER A 79 5.66 1.33 9.22
CA SER A 79 4.35 0.67 9.27
C SER A 79 3.49 0.92 8.03
N LEU A 80 3.45 2.17 7.53
CA LEU A 80 2.72 2.50 6.31
C LEU A 80 3.28 1.80 5.07
N ALA A 81 4.61 1.76 4.91
CA ALA A 81 5.26 1.03 3.82
C ALA A 81 4.97 -0.48 3.90
N TYR A 82 4.92 -1.03 5.13
CA TYR A 82 4.52 -2.42 5.35
C TYR A 82 3.07 -2.68 4.93
N VAL A 83 2.13 -1.80 5.31
CA VAL A 83 0.71 -1.95 4.93
C VAL A 83 0.55 -1.83 3.41
N ARG A 84 1.17 -0.83 2.76
CA ARG A 84 1.16 -0.68 1.30
C ARG A 84 1.64 -1.95 0.59
N SER A 85 2.77 -2.51 1.04
CA SER A 85 3.29 -3.78 0.50
C SER A 85 2.34 -4.95 0.75
N SER A 86 1.69 -5.00 1.91
CA SER A 86 0.74 -6.04 2.29
C SER A 86 -0.52 -5.99 1.43
N VAL A 87 -1.07 -4.80 1.17
CA VAL A 87 -2.21 -4.58 0.28
C VAL A 87 -1.88 -5.06 -1.14
N LEU A 88 -0.75 -4.63 -1.71
CA LEU A 88 -0.34 -5.07 -3.06
C LEU A 88 -0.14 -6.58 -3.14
N ASN A 89 0.42 -7.20 -2.10
CA ASN A 89 0.56 -8.66 -2.03
C ASN A 89 -0.81 -9.37 -1.92
N GLY A 90 -1.76 -8.78 -1.17
CA GLY A 90 -3.14 -9.22 -1.11
C GLY A 90 -3.80 -9.21 -2.48
N CYS A 91 -3.74 -8.08 -3.19
CA CYS A 91 -4.25 -7.94 -4.57
C CYS A 91 -3.65 -8.99 -5.52
N ARG A 92 -2.33 -9.22 -5.45
CA ARG A 92 -1.67 -10.28 -6.24
C ARG A 92 -2.20 -11.67 -5.92
N SER A 93 -2.51 -11.92 -4.65
CA SER A 93 -3.06 -13.21 -4.22
C SER A 93 -4.48 -13.43 -4.72
N VAL A 94 -5.32 -12.39 -4.74
CA VAL A 94 -6.67 -12.40 -5.35
C VAL A 94 -6.57 -12.81 -6.82
N HIS A 95 -5.75 -12.11 -7.61
CA HIS A 95 -5.56 -12.43 -9.03
C HIS A 95 -5.04 -13.86 -9.26
N ARG A 96 -4.12 -14.32 -8.42
CA ARG A 96 -3.60 -15.70 -8.55
C ARG A 96 -4.68 -16.74 -8.26
N ARG A 97 -5.51 -16.52 -7.22
CA ARG A 97 -6.63 -17.42 -6.91
C ARG A 97 -7.64 -17.45 -8.04
N ALA A 98 -8.03 -16.29 -8.58
CA ALA A 98 -8.93 -16.19 -9.73
C ALA A 98 -8.37 -16.88 -10.98
N ALA A 99 -7.06 -16.78 -11.25
CA ALA A 99 -6.41 -17.45 -12.35
C ALA A 99 -6.41 -18.99 -12.18
N VAL A 100 -6.20 -19.49 -10.95
CA VAL A 100 -6.26 -20.91 -10.63
C VAL A 100 -7.70 -21.43 -10.76
N ALA A 101 -8.68 -20.70 -10.22
CA ALA A 101 -10.09 -21.08 -10.31
C ALA A 101 -10.54 -21.21 -11.78
N ARG A 102 -10.18 -20.27 -12.65
CA ARG A 102 -10.48 -20.34 -14.09
C ARG A 102 -9.85 -21.52 -14.81
N LYS A 103 -8.71 -22.02 -14.34
CA LYS A 103 -8.08 -23.24 -14.91
C LYS A 103 -8.82 -24.52 -14.53
N HIS A 104 -9.48 -24.53 -13.39
CA HIS A 104 -10.16 -25.72 -12.86
C HIS A 104 -11.66 -25.75 -13.17
N VAL A 105 -12.26 -24.66 -13.64
CA VAL A 105 -13.68 -24.58 -14.04
C VAL A 105 -13.78 -23.86 -15.38
N PRO A 106 -13.62 -24.56 -16.51
CA PRO A 106 -13.67 -23.91 -17.84
C PRO A 106 -15.04 -23.36 -18.25
N GLU A 107 -16.13 -23.79 -17.62
CA GLU A 107 -17.51 -23.55 -18.11
C GLU A 107 -18.26 -22.38 -17.44
N LEU A 108 -17.69 -21.64 -16.50
CA LEU A 108 -18.36 -20.51 -15.82
C LEU A 108 -17.64 -19.16 -16.00
N ALA A 109 -16.87 -19.01 -17.07
CA ALA A 109 -16.24 -17.73 -17.41
C ALA A 109 -17.22 -16.78 -18.13
N GLY A 110 -18.35 -16.50 -17.52
CA GLY A 110 -19.12 -15.28 -17.76
C GLY A 110 -18.36 -14.14 -17.13
N SER A 111 -18.01 -13.15 -17.92
CA SER A 111 -17.31 -11.93 -17.54
C SER A 111 -17.94 -11.30 -16.29
N ALA A 112 -17.28 -11.39 -15.15
CA ALA A 112 -17.57 -10.53 -14.01
C ALA A 112 -16.90 -9.17 -14.24
N ASP A 113 -17.35 -8.45 -15.26
CA ASP A 113 -17.28 -7.00 -15.32
C ASP A 113 -18.41 -6.47 -14.43
N THR A 114 -18.20 -6.47 -13.14
CA THR A 114 -19.08 -5.75 -12.22
C THR A 114 -18.58 -4.32 -12.12
N THR A 115 -18.83 -3.56 -13.18
CA THR A 115 -18.91 -2.11 -13.10
C THR A 115 -20.27 -1.80 -12.49
N SER A 116 -20.29 -1.39 -11.23
CA SER A 116 -21.49 -0.82 -10.61
C SER A 116 -21.74 0.55 -11.26
N PRO A 117 -22.90 0.80 -11.89
CA PRO A 117 -23.19 2.07 -12.50
C PRO A 117 -23.88 2.97 -11.48
N ASP A 118 -23.13 3.83 -10.78
CA ASP A 118 -23.75 4.99 -10.14
C ASP A 118 -22.74 6.11 -9.93
N ALA A 119 -22.99 7.17 -10.64
CA ALA A 119 -22.58 8.57 -10.51
C ALA A 119 -22.07 9.16 -11.83
N ALA A 120 -22.99 9.68 -12.61
CA ALA A 120 -22.76 10.24 -13.94
C ALA A 120 -21.94 11.54 -13.93
N SER A 121 -21.09 11.70 -14.92
CA SER A 121 -20.30 12.79 -15.49
C SER A 121 -18.91 13.09 -14.95
N ALA A 122 -18.65 13.25 -13.66
CA ALA A 122 -17.27 13.23 -13.12
C ALA A 122 -16.79 11.80 -12.84
N ALA A 123 -17.73 10.85 -12.93
CA ALA A 123 -17.50 9.41 -12.89
C ALA A 123 -16.96 8.89 -14.22
N ASP A 124 -17.23 9.56 -15.35
CA ASP A 124 -16.85 9.09 -16.68
C ASP A 124 -15.33 9.16 -16.86
N ASP A 125 -14.72 10.32 -16.63
CA ASP A 125 -13.25 10.48 -16.72
C ASP A 125 -12.49 9.60 -15.71
N ARG A 126 -13.03 9.45 -14.48
CA ARG A 126 -12.44 8.57 -13.47
C ARG A 126 -12.62 7.11 -13.82
N GLY A 127 -13.75 6.77 -14.43
CA GLY A 127 -14.06 5.43 -14.95
C GLY A 127 -13.10 5.07 -16.08
N GLU A 128 -12.91 5.97 -17.03
CA GLU A 128 -12.01 5.81 -18.15
C GLU A 128 -10.55 5.64 -17.71
N MET A 129 -10.05 6.52 -16.85
CA MET A 129 -8.69 6.41 -16.30
C MET A 129 -8.50 5.10 -15.52
N THR A 130 -9.49 4.70 -14.73
CA THR A 130 -9.43 3.42 -13.99
C THR A 130 -9.43 2.24 -14.95
N ALA A 131 -10.24 2.25 -16.00
CA ALA A 131 -10.27 1.21 -17.02
C ALA A 131 -8.94 1.15 -17.79
N ALA A 132 -8.39 2.31 -18.19
CA ALA A 132 -7.09 2.40 -18.83
C ALA A 132 -5.97 1.84 -17.94
N LEU A 133 -5.93 2.23 -16.67
CA LEU A 133 -4.96 1.67 -15.72
C LEU A 133 -5.12 0.15 -15.58
N ARG A 134 -6.34 -0.37 -15.57
CA ARG A 134 -6.62 -1.81 -15.44
C ARG A 134 -6.22 -2.60 -16.66
N SER A 135 -6.23 -2.00 -17.86
CA SER A 135 -5.74 -2.63 -19.08
C SER A 135 -4.22 -2.84 -19.10
N LEU A 136 -3.48 -2.06 -18.28
CA LEU A 136 -2.03 -2.15 -18.22
C LEU A 136 -1.55 -3.47 -17.60
N PRO A 137 -0.36 -3.97 -17.99
CA PRO A 137 0.33 -5.02 -17.27
C PRO A 137 0.46 -4.65 -15.78
N ARG A 138 0.15 -5.61 -14.90
CA ARG A 138 0.09 -5.38 -13.45
C ARG A 138 1.26 -4.57 -12.89
N ARG A 139 2.49 -4.86 -13.30
CA ARG A 139 3.67 -4.17 -12.77
C ARG A 139 3.73 -2.69 -13.18
N GLN A 140 3.28 -2.36 -14.38
CA GLN A 140 3.18 -0.98 -14.84
C GLN A 140 2.12 -0.23 -14.05
N ARG A 141 0.93 -0.81 -13.88
CA ARG A 141 -0.15 -0.29 -13.04
C ARG A 141 0.31 -0.03 -11.60
N GLU A 142 0.97 -1.02 -10.95
CA GLU A 142 1.52 -0.88 -9.60
C GLU A 142 2.45 0.34 -9.49
N VAL A 143 3.39 0.50 -10.42
CA VAL A 143 4.35 1.61 -10.40
C VAL A 143 3.66 2.95 -10.62
N LEU A 144 2.75 3.06 -11.61
CA LEU A 144 2.04 4.32 -11.88
C LEU A 144 1.17 4.75 -10.70
N VAL A 145 0.40 3.84 -10.11
CA VAL A 145 -0.46 4.17 -8.97
C VAL A 145 0.39 4.57 -7.76
N LEU A 146 1.47 3.86 -7.45
CA LEU A 146 2.36 4.25 -6.36
C LEU A 146 3.02 5.61 -6.59
N ARG A 147 3.40 5.93 -7.85
CA ARG A 147 4.08 7.17 -8.19
C ARG A 147 3.15 8.37 -8.20
N TYR A 148 1.98 8.26 -8.84
CA TYR A 148 1.13 9.41 -9.17
C TYR A 148 -0.11 9.54 -8.28
N TYR A 149 -0.56 8.44 -7.68
CA TYR A 149 -1.69 8.48 -6.76
C TYR A 149 -1.23 8.56 -5.29
N LEU A 150 -0.16 7.84 -4.92
CA LEU A 150 0.40 7.85 -3.57
C LEU A 150 1.62 8.77 -3.42
N ASP A 151 2.02 9.46 -4.47
CA ASP A 151 3.17 10.38 -4.56
C ASP A 151 4.48 9.82 -3.96
N LEU A 152 4.71 8.52 -4.15
CA LEU A 152 5.92 7.88 -3.64
C LEU A 152 7.11 8.18 -4.55
N ASP A 153 8.27 8.35 -3.94
CA ASP A 153 9.51 8.45 -4.68
C ASP A 153 9.99 7.10 -5.24
N VAL A 154 11.03 7.14 -6.10
CA VAL A 154 11.56 5.93 -6.75
C VAL A 154 12.13 4.93 -5.74
N ALA A 155 12.72 5.40 -4.64
CA ALA A 155 13.32 4.54 -3.62
C ALA A 155 12.22 3.86 -2.78
N GLU A 156 11.18 4.58 -2.40
CA GLU A 156 10.02 4.05 -1.70
C GLU A 156 9.28 3.00 -2.53
N ILE A 157 9.05 3.28 -3.85
CA ILE A 157 8.45 2.32 -4.78
C ILE A 157 9.33 1.07 -4.91
N ALA A 158 10.64 1.25 -5.05
CA ALA A 158 11.59 0.14 -5.13
C ALA A 158 11.53 -0.75 -3.88
N GLY A 159 11.51 -0.15 -2.69
CA GLY A 159 11.32 -0.86 -1.42
C GLY A 159 9.97 -1.57 -1.31
N THR A 160 8.88 -0.89 -1.66
CA THR A 160 7.51 -1.41 -1.63
C THR A 160 7.33 -2.61 -2.56
N LEU A 161 7.85 -2.52 -3.79
CA LEU A 161 7.73 -3.54 -4.82
C LEU A 161 8.85 -4.58 -4.81
N ARG A 162 9.90 -4.36 -4.02
CA ARG A 162 11.13 -5.17 -3.94
C ARG A 162 11.80 -5.35 -5.31
N ILE A 163 12.04 -4.24 -5.98
CA ILE A 163 12.75 -4.18 -7.28
C ILE A 163 13.81 -3.07 -7.22
N SER A 164 14.70 -3.03 -8.21
CA SER A 164 15.71 -1.98 -8.27
C SER A 164 15.12 -0.61 -8.65
N PRO A 165 15.72 0.51 -8.22
CA PRO A 165 15.31 1.85 -8.65
C PRO A 165 15.35 2.04 -10.17
N SER A 166 16.28 1.40 -10.86
CA SER A 166 16.34 1.40 -12.34
C SER A 166 15.16 0.68 -12.97
N ALA A 167 14.73 -0.45 -12.39
CA ALA A 167 13.52 -1.16 -12.83
C ALA A 167 12.25 -0.33 -12.60
N VAL A 168 12.17 0.45 -11.51
CA VAL A 168 11.06 1.38 -11.27
C VAL A 168 11.00 2.41 -12.39
N ARG A 169 12.11 3.11 -12.70
CA ARG A 169 12.16 4.14 -13.75
C ARG A 169 11.77 3.57 -15.12
N ALA A 170 12.37 2.45 -15.51
CA ALA A 170 12.07 1.80 -16.79
C ALA A 170 10.60 1.33 -16.87
N THR A 171 10.02 0.85 -15.77
CA THR A 171 8.62 0.44 -15.71
C THR A 171 7.69 1.64 -15.76
N ASN A 172 8.05 2.76 -15.11
CA ASN A 172 7.30 4.01 -15.14
C ASN A 172 7.20 4.55 -16.58
N THR A 173 8.32 4.65 -17.28
CA THR A 173 8.34 5.14 -18.68
C THR A 173 7.46 4.26 -19.59
N ARG A 174 7.60 2.94 -19.49
CA ARG A 174 6.77 2.02 -20.28
C ARG A 174 5.30 2.08 -19.89
N GLY A 175 5.03 2.27 -18.59
CA GLY A 175 3.67 2.40 -18.07
C GLY A 175 2.97 3.65 -18.59
N LEU A 176 3.65 4.80 -18.59
CA LEU A 176 3.11 6.05 -19.13
C LEU A 176 2.80 5.93 -20.63
N ALA A 177 3.73 5.39 -21.42
CA ALA A 177 3.49 5.18 -22.84
C ALA A 177 2.30 4.23 -23.11
N ALA A 178 2.17 3.17 -22.31
CA ALA A 178 1.04 2.26 -22.45
C ALA A 178 -0.28 2.88 -21.98
N LEU A 179 -0.25 3.77 -20.97
CA LEU A 179 -1.43 4.48 -20.49
C LEU A 179 -1.91 5.50 -21.51
N ALA A 180 -1.01 6.31 -22.09
CA ALA A 180 -1.34 7.25 -23.17
C ALA A 180 -2.03 6.54 -24.33
N LYS A 181 -1.46 5.42 -24.78
CA LYS A 181 -2.09 4.60 -25.84
C LYS A 181 -3.47 4.06 -25.42
N ALA A 182 -3.66 3.68 -24.17
CA ALA A 182 -4.95 3.17 -23.69
C ALA A 182 -6.02 4.25 -23.59
N LEU A 183 -5.62 5.53 -23.44
CA LEU A 183 -6.48 6.72 -23.45
C LEU A 183 -6.68 7.33 -24.86
N GLY A 184 -6.10 6.71 -25.91
CA GLY A 184 -6.23 7.22 -27.27
C GLY A 184 -5.34 8.43 -27.59
N GLU A 185 -4.38 8.73 -26.75
CA GLU A 185 -3.36 9.77 -26.97
C GLU A 185 -2.18 9.15 -27.75
N ASP A 186 -2.11 9.40 -29.03
CA ASP A 186 -0.99 8.99 -29.91
C ASP A 186 0.12 10.06 -29.94
#